data_cd40172ffb18e602de1cf5a3dcbe6405
#
_entry.id   cd40172ffb18e602de1cf5a3dcbe6405
#
_cell.length_a   1.000
_cell.length_b   1.000
_cell.length_c   1.000
_cell.angle_alpha   90.00
_cell.angle_beta   90.00
_cell.angle_gamma   90.00
#
_symmetry.space_group_name_H-M   'P 1'
#
loop_
_entity.id
_entity.type
_entity.pdbx_description
1 polymer ?
#
loop_
_entity_poly.entity_id
_entity_poly.type
_entity_poly.pdbx_seq_one_letter_code
_entity_poly.pdbx_strand_id
1 'polypeptide(L)'
;MSVPQPRLTLSDQPSQVRHVVIISEDGMRPDLIYGQQNMVWHEQLYRNGSFSWKARTIRTASTLPSHASMLSGVDVDQHGLTWNTWLKTRGFIRVPTIFQAAEENGLKTAAFVGKPKLRHIMPAGTVGIFARPGYYCKKVSDEAARYIEREKPELLFVHFSDPDEAGHSDGWMTASYRKAALASDACLGTIYRALQQANMIDETLVIVSADHGGHARGHTGAIPSDREIPWIASGPGVRRGYHIRSAVSTMDTAATALAALGLAPLTRISGRPVSEIFQSSTRTGL
;
A
#
# COMPACT_ATOMS: atom_id res chain seq x y z
N MET A 1 10.05 -11.78 36.68
CA MET A 1 8.79 -12.40 36.20
C MET A 1 8.26 -11.50 35.11
N SER A 2 8.36 -11.94 33.85
CA SER A 2 7.92 -11.16 32.69
C SER A 2 6.43 -11.38 32.50
N VAL A 3 5.65 -10.30 32.54
CA VAL A 3 4.20 -10.34 32.28
C VAL A 3 4.00 -10.62 30.78
N PRO A 4 3.28 -11.67 30.38
CA PRO A 4 3.01 -11.93 28.98
C PRO A 4 2.10 -10.84 28.44
N GLN A 5 2.54 -10.18 27.37
CA GLN A 5 1.72 -9.25 26.60
C GLN A 5 0.53 -10.02 26.02
N PRO A 6 -0.70 -9.48 26.07
CA PRO A 6 -1.86 -10.14 25.51
C PRO A 6 -1.66 -10.27 23.97
N ARG A 7 -1.71 -11.51 23.48
CA ARG A 7 -1.85 -11.79 22.05
C ARG A 7 -3.17 -11.18 21.59
N LEU A 8 -3.12 -10.18 20.71
CA LEU A 8 -4.28 -9.73 19.97
C LEU A 8 -4.64 -10.82 18.96
N THR A 9 -5.49 -11.72 19.37
CA THR A 9 -6.21 -12.63 18.47
C THR A 9 -7.29 -11.81 17.77
N LEU A 10 -7.11 -11.53 16.50
CA LEU A 10 -8.24 -11.24 15.61
C LEU A 10 -9.14 -12.47 15.73
N SER A 11 -10.45 -12.24 15.96
CA SER A 11 -11.47 -13.24 16.28
C SER A 11 -11.31 -14.57 15.52
N ASP A 12 -11.66 -15.71 16.17
CA ASP A 12 -11.68 -17.11 15.67
C ASP A 12 -12.62 -17.37 14.45
N GLN A 13 -13.00 -16.35 13.69
CA GLN A 13 -13.67 -16.51 12.40
C GLN A 13 -12.57 -16.61 11.33
N PRO A 14 -12.66 -17.57 10.40
CA PRO A 14 -11.76 -17.61 9.27
C PRO A 14 -11.84 -16.27 8.55
N SER A 15 -10.69 -15.64 8.35
CA SER A 15 -10.59 -14.38 7.62
C SER A 15 -11.32 -14.53 6.28
N GLN A 16 -12.30 -13.69 5.99
CA GLN A 16 -12.94 -13.65 4.67
C GLN A 16 -11.96 -13.13 3.61
N VAL A 17 -10.83 -12.59 4.05
CA VAL A 17 -9.77 -12.08 3.18
C VAL A 17 -8.82 -13.21 2.79
N ARG A 18 -8.78 -13.52 1.52
CA ARG A 18 -7.83 -14.49 0.93
C ARG A 18 -6.73 -13.80 0.15
N HIS A 19 -6.99 -12.59 -0.30
CA HIS A 19 -6.07 -11.81 -1.13
C HIS A 19 -5.89 -10.42 -0.55
N VAL A 20 -4.67 -9.89 -0.62
CA VAL A 20 -4.36 -8.49 -0.30
C VAL A 20 -3.69 -7.85 -1.51
N VAL A 21 -4.26 -6.75 -1.96
CA VAL A 21 -3.68 -5.92 -3.03
C VAL A 21 -3.34 -4.55 -2.45
N ILE A 22 -2.06 -4.22 -2.44
CA ILE A 22 -1.56 -2.92 -2.01
C ILE A 22 -1.20 -2.12 -3.25
N ILE A 23 -1.82 -0.95 -3.42
CA ILE A 23 -1.54 -0.02 -4.51
C ILE A 23 -0.92 1.23 -3.89
N SER A 24 0.30 1.56 -4.32
CA SER A 24 1.01 2.77 -3.92
C SER A 24 1.08 3.74 -5.09
N GLU A 25 0.56 4.94 -4.87
CA GLU A 25 0.57 6.03 -5.84
C GLU A 25 1.62 7.05 -5.39
N ASP A 26 2.79 6.98 -6.00
CA ASP A 26 3.97 7.77 -5.65
C ASP A 26 3.66 9.27 -5.66
N GLY A 27 3.89 9.95 -4.55
CA GLY A 27 3.68 11.39 -4.42
C GLY A 27 2.22 11.86 -4.39
N MET A 28 1.24 10.95 -4.20
CA MET A 28 -0.19 11.31 -4.19
C MET A 28 -0.57 12.05 -2.91
N ARG A 29 -1.14 13.24 -3.04
CA ARG A 29 -1.65 14.02 -1.93
C ARG A 29 -3.11 13.68 -1.61
N PRO A 30 -3.48 13.58 -0.33
CA PRO A 30 -4.86 13.27 0.07
C PRO A 30 -5.84 14.38 -0.30
N ASP A 31 -5.45 15.65 -0.22
CA ASP A 31 -6.32 16.79 -0.54
C ASP A 31 -6.66 16.88 -2.04
N LEU A 32 -5.92 16.20 -2.90
CA LEU A 32 -6.32 16.03 -4.29
C LEU A 32 -7.50 15.05 -4.38
N ILE A 33 -7.46 13.93 -3.69
CA ILE A 33 -8.49 12.87 -3.80
C ILE A 33 -9.84 13.39 -3.32
N TYR A 34 -9.91 13.93 -2.09
CA TYR A 34 -11.19 14.41 -1.56
C TYR A 34 -11.63 15.78 -2.10
N GLY A 35 -10.71 16.56 -2.69
CA GLY A 35 -10.99 17.87 -3.29
C GLY A 35 -11.20 17.85 -4.79
N GLN A 36 -11.01 16.72 -5.46
CA GLN A 36 -11.10 16.58 -6.91
C GLN A 36 -12.35 15.82 -7.31
N GLN A 37 -13.18 16.42 -8.16
CA GLN A 37 -14.23 15.70 -8.85
C GLN A 37 -13.64 14.77 -9.90
N ASN A 38 -14.27 13.61 -10.12
CA ASN A 38 -13.90 12.61 -11.14
C ASN A 38 -12.77 11.62 -10.77
N MET A 39 -12.34 11.53 -9.51
CA MET A 39 -11.53 10.40 -9.04
C MET A 39 -12.46 9.23 -8.65
N VAL A 40 -13.07 8.64 -9.66
CA VAL A 40 -14.22 7.73 -9.52
C VAL A 40 -13.87 6.47 -8.75
N TRP A 41 -12.68 5.91 -8.97
CA TRP A 41 -12.27 4.67 -8.35
C TRP A 41 -11.80 4.86 -6.91
N HIS A 42 -11.11 5.96 -6.62
CA HIS A 42 -10.83 6.35 -5.23
C HIS A 42 -12.13 6.61 -4.47
N GLU A 43 -13.08 7.33 -5.09
CA GLU A 43 -14.38 7.59 -4.49
C GLU A 43 -15.13 6.31 -4.19
N GLN A 44 -15.15 5.36 -5.12
CA GLN A 44 -15.75 4.05 -4.92
C GLN A 44 -15.11 3.31 -3.73
N LEU A 45 -13.77 3.33 -3.64
CA LEU A 45 -13.05 2.64 -2.57
C LEU A 45 -13.31 3.26 -1.20
N TYR A 46 -13.18 4.58 -1.03
CA TYR A 46 -13.37 5.18 0.29
C TYR A 46 -14.85 5.21 0.74
N ARG A 47 -15.81 5.28 -0.19
CA ARG A 47 -17.24 5.16 0.14
C ARG A 47 -17.64 3.74 0.56
N ASN A 48 -17.01 2.73 -0.04
CA ASN A 48 -17.25 1.32 0.28
C ASN A 48 -16.25 0.74 1.27
N GLY A 49 -15.36 1.55 1.82
CA GLY A 49 -14.29 1.15 2.71
C GLY A 49 -14.04 2.13 3.84
N SER A 50 -12.91 1.98 4.49
CA SER A 50 -12.42 2.85 5.55
C SER A 50 -11.23 3.66 5.04
N PHE A 51 -11.08 4.91 5.53
CA PHE A 51 -10.05 5.79 5.02
C PHE A 51 -9.50 6.76 6.07
N SER A 52 -8.27 7.21 5.84
CA SER A 52 -7.65 8.35 6.52
C SER A 52 -7.01 9.29 5.50
N TRP A 53 -7.33 10.58 5.59
CA TRP A 53 -6.68 11.65 4.81
C TRP A 53 -5.47 12.25 5.54
N LYS A 54 -5.18 11.76 6.75
CA LYS A 54 -4.10 12.23 7.63
C LYS A 54 -3.15 11.11 8.03
N ALA A 55 -3.13 10.01 7.26
CA ALA A 55 -2.09 9.01 7.42
C ALA A 55 -0.73 9.65 7.15
N ARG A 56 0.32 9.13 7.77
CA ARG A 56 1.64 9.75 7.66
C ARG A 56 2.69 8.77 7.16
N THR A 57 3.49 9.27 6.22
CA THR A 57 4.72 8.60 5.85
C THR A 57 5.78 8.77 6.93
N ILE A 58 6.86 8.02 6.80
CA ILE A 58 8.05 8.13 7.64
C ILE A 58 8.67 9.53 7.56
N ARG A 59 9.58 9.83 8.50
CA ARG A 59 10.21 11.14 8.60
C ARG A 59 10.92 11.59 7.32
N THR A 60 11.48 10.66 6.56
CA THR A 60 12.29 10.93 5.35
C THR A 60 11.43 11.09 4.08
N ALA A 61 10.15 11.22 4.09
CA ALA A 61 9.25 11.47 2.93
C ALA A 61 9.91 11.27 1.54
N SER A 62 10.37 10.05 1.25
CA SER A 62 11.17 9.72 0.06
C SER A 62 10.87 8.31 -0.43
N THR A 63 10.77 8.12 -1.75
CA THR A 63 10.21 6.93 -2.37
C THR A 63 10.76 5.62 -1.82
N LEU A 64 12.07 5.38 -1.92
CA LEU A 64 12.64 4.09 -1.54
C LEU A 64 12.56 3.82 -0.03
N PRO A 65 12.94 4.75 0.86
CA PRO A 65 12.79 4.57 2.31
C PRO A 65 11.33 4.37 2.74
N SER A 66 10.40 5.18 2.21
CA SER A 66 8.97 5.07 2.57
C SER A 66 8.36 3.74 2.15
N HIS A 67 8.64 3.27 0.94
CA HIS A 67 8.18 1.96 0.49
C HIS A 67 8.83 0.81 1.26
N ALA A 68 10.09 0.96 1.67
CA ALA A 68 10.73 -0.01 2.55
C ALA A 68 9.99 -0.12 3.90
N SER A 69 9.62 1.02 4.48
CA SER A 69 8.82 1.05 5.70
C SER A 69 7.39 0.52 5.48
N MET A 70 6.76 0.86 4.34
CA MET A 70 5.43 0.36 3.96
C MET A 70 5.37 -1.17 3.90
N LEU A 71 6.41 -1.81 3.35
CA LEU A 71 6.43 -3.24 3.06
C LEU A 71 7.14 -4.10 4.12
N SER A 72 7.90 -3.47 5.04
CA SER A 72 8.54 -4.17 6.17
C SER A 72 7.89 -3.86 7.52
N GLY A 73 7.13 -2.77 7.61
CA GLY A 73 6.50 -2.33 8.86
C GLY A 73 7.47 -1.78 9.90
N VAL A 74 8.69 -1.40 9.51
CA VAL A 74 9.68 -0.80 10.39
C VAL A 74 10.22 0.51 9.84
N ASP A 75 10.83 1.34 10.70
CA ASP A 75 11.38 2.64 10.30
C ASP A 75 12.78 2.50 9.65
N VAL A 76 13.25 3.58 9.05
CA VAL A 76 14.53 3.68 8.32
C VAL A 76 15.72 3.17 9.14
N ASP A 77 15.76 3.48 10.43
CA ASP A 77 16.84 3.04 11.32
C ASP A 77 16.96 1.51 11.42
N GLN A 78 15.85 0.80 11.19
CA GLN A 78 15.80 -0.65 11.24
C GLN A 78 16.04 -1.30 9.87
N HIS A 79 15.39 -0.81 8.79
CA HIS A 79 15.55 -1.40 7.47
C HIS A 79 16.80 -0.91 6.73
N GLY A 80 17.38 0.22 7.11
CA GLY A 80 18.68 0.69 6.63
C GLY A 80 18.71 1.26 5.22
N LEU A 81 17.58 1.39 4.52
CA LEU A 81 17.50 2.00 3.19
C LEU A 81 17.36 3.52 3.32
N THR A 82 18.48 4.24 3.25
CA THR A 82 18.56 5.71 3.43
C THR A 82 18.76 6.48 2.12
N TRP A 83 18.85 5.77 0.99
CA TRP A 83 19.04 6.37 -0.35
C TRP A 83 17.78 6.25 -1.20
N ASN A 84 17.73 6.97 -2.33
CA ASN A 84 16.54 7.04 -3.19
C ASN A 84 16.83 6.79 -4.69
N THR A 85 17.87 6.03 -5.01
CA THR A 85 18.25 5.68 -6.37
C THR A 85 18.50 4.18 -6.50
N TRP A 86 18.36 3.62 -7.71
CA TRP A 86 18.80 2.26 -7.97
C TRP A 86 20.32 2.21 -8.06
N LEU A 87 20.95 1.56 -7.11
CA LEU A 87 22.40 1.35 -7.04
C LEU A 87 22.68 -0.10 -6.66
N LYS A 88 22.96 -0.93 -7.69
CA LYS A 88 23.17 -2.37 -7.51
C LYS A 88 24.20 -2.70 -6.41
N THR A 89 25.22 -1.86 -6.26
CA THR A 89 26.29 -2.03 -5.26
C THR A 89 25.86 -1.80 -3.82
N ARG A 90 24.72 -1.13 -3.58
CA ARG A 90 24.20 -0.89 -2.23
C ARG A 90 23.40 -2.05 -1.64
N GLY A 91 23.15 -3.10 -2.43
CA GLY A 91 22.45 -4.29 -1.95
C GLY A 91 20.96 -4.08 -1.76
N PHE A 92 20.39 -4.78 -0.78
CA PHE A 92 18.96 -4.90 -0.55
C PHE A 92 18.59 -4.59 0.89
N ILE A 93 17.29 -4.48 1.16
CA ILE A 93 16.74 -4.37 2.51
C ILE A 93 17.29 -5.49 3.41
N ARG A 94 17.54 -5.15 4.69
CA ARG A 94 18.16 -6.06 5.67
C ARG A 94 17.17 -6.67 6.67
N VAL A 95 15.91 -6.34 6.53
CA VAL A 95 14.82 -6.84 7.36
C VAL A 95 13.82 -7.59 6.50
N PRO A 96 13.07 -8.55 7.06
CA PRO A 96 12.00 -9.23 6.34
C PRO A 96 10.94 -8.24 5.83
N THR A 97 10.32 -8.58 4.71
CA THR A 97 9.15 -7.88 4.17
C THR A 97 7.93 -8.77 4.23
N ILE A 98 6.75 -8.19 4.00
CA ILE A 98 5.50 -8.95 3.90
C ILE A 98 5.55 -10.02 2.80
N PHE A 99 6.35 -9.79 1.74
CA PHE A 99 6.51 -10.79 0.68
C PHE A 99 7.23 -12.03 1.18
N GLN A 100 8.35 -11.84 1.89
CA GLN A 100 9.08 -12.96 2.46
C GLN A 100 8.21 -13.76 3.42
N ALA A 101 7.45 -13.08 4.30
CA ALA A 101 6.53 -13.74 5.21
C ALA A 101 5.44 -14.53 4.45
N ALA A 102 4.90 -13.97 3.36
CA ALA A 102 3.89 -14.63 2.55
C ALA A 102 4.47 -15.87 1.82
N GLU A 103 5.65 -15.73 1.17
CA GLU A 103 6.32 -16.84 0.48
C GLU A 103 6.69 -17.98 1.44
N GLU A 104 7.19 -17.66 2.64
CA GLU A 104 7.51 -18.65 3.68
C GLU A 104 6.25 -19.43 4.18
N ASN A 105 5.06 -18.88 3.97
CA ASN A 105 3.79 -19.52 4.25
C ASN A 105 3.12 -20.12 2.99
N GLY A 106 3.85 -20.22 1.88
CA GLY A 106 3.37 -20.84 0.64
C GLY A 106 2.37 -20.01 -0.15
N LEU A 107 2.24 -18.71 0.13
CA LEU A 107 1.35 -17.80 -0.59
C LEU A 107 2.04 -17.28 -1.85
N LYS A 108 1.30 -17.18 -2.95
CA LYS A 108 1.77 -16.62 -4.21
C LYS A 108 1.85 -15.11 -4.11
N THR A 109 3.03 -14.54 -4.39
CA THR A 109 3.26 -13.11 -4.29
C THR A 109 3.71 -12.49 -5.60
N ALA A 110 3.38 -11.22 -5.82
CA ALA A 110 3.86 -10.48 -6.98
C ALA A 110 4.00 -8.98 -6.68
N ALA A 111 4.91 -8.33 -7.41
CA ALA A 111 5.09 -6.88 -7.39
C ALA A 111 5.28 -6.34 -8.80
N PHE A 112 4.43 -5.38 -9.18
CA PHE A 112 4.50 -4.65 -10.44
C PHE A 112 4.77 -3.18 -10.16
N VAL A 113 5.93 -2.66 -10.58
CA VAL A 113 6.40 -1.34 -10.17
C VAL A 113 6.84 -0.47 -11.33
N GLY A 114 6.63 0.84 -11.23
CA GLY A 114 7.13 1.82 -12.20
C GLY A 114 8.60 2.16 -11.99
N LYS A 115 9.04 2.37 -10.75
CA LYS A 115 10.40 2.83 -10.44
C LYS A 115 11.38 1.67 -10.13
N PRO A 116 12.56 1.62 -10.81
CA PRO A 116 13.51 0.51 -10.65
C PRO A 116 14.13 0.42 -9.24
N LYS A 117 14.20 1.54 -8.51
CA LYS A 117 14.77 1.60 -7.16
C LYS A 117 14.05 0.68 -6.16
N LEU A 118 12.77 0.37 -6.39
CA LEU A 118 11.99 -0.52 -5.52
C LEU A 118 12.51 -1.97 -5.52
N ARG A 119 13.36 -2.34 -6.49
CA ARG A 119 14.06 -3.63 -6.46
C ARG A 119 14.91 -3.81 -5.20
N HIS A 120 15.39 -2.74 -4.57
CA HIS A 120 16.14 -2.83 -3.31
C HIS A 120 15.33 -3.42 -2.14
N ILE A 121 13.99 -3.35 -2.21
CA ILE A 121 13.10 -3.87 -1.16
C ILE A 121 12.77 -5.36 -1.40
N MET A 122 12.96 -5.84 -2.62
CA MET A 122 12.50 -7.16 -3.07
C MET A 122 13.67 -7.96 -3.65
N PRO A 123 14.56 -8.50 -2.79
CA PRO A 123 15.64 -9.39 -3.24
C PRO A 123 15.10 -10.58 -4.04
N ALA A 124 15.93 -11.18 -4.88
CA ALA A 124 15.54 -12.40 -5.57
C ALA A 124 15.24 -13.52 -4.56
N GLY A 125 14.14 -14.23 -4.76
CA GLY A 125 13.70 -15.32 -3.87
C GLY A 125 12.89 -14.87 -2.65
N THR A 126 12.60 -13.56 -2.51
CA THR A 126 11.72 -13.04 -1.42
C THR A 126 10.36 -12.56 -1.91
N VAL A 127 10.14 -12.58 -3.20
CA VAL A 127 8.88 -12.29 -3.89
C VAL A 127 8.80 -13.22 -5.10
N GLY A 128 7.65 -13.84 -5.34
CA GLY A 128 7.46 -14.77 -6.45
C GLY A 128 7.70 -14.11 -7.80
N ILE A 129 7.08 -12.96 -8.05
CA ILE A 129 7.32 -12.16 -9.27
C ILE A 129 7.64 -10.72 -8.89
N PHE A 130 8.75 -10.20 -9.44
CA PHE A 130 9.04 -8.78 -9.48
C PHE A 130 9.12 -8.33 -10.94
N ALA A 131 8.21 -7.46 -11.37
CA ALA A 131 8.17 -6.95 -12.73
C ALA A 131 8.16 -5.41 -12.77
N ARG A 132 8.79 -4.86 -13.79
CA ARG A 132 8.76 -3.43 -14.13
C ARG A 132 8.38 -3.29 -15.61
N PRO A 133 7.09 -3.42 -15.95
CA PRO A 133 6.63 -3.43 -17.35
C PRO A 133 6.73 -2.07 -18.02
N GLY A 134 6.79 -0.99 -17.25
CA GLY A 134 6.95 0.36 -17.70
C GLY A 134 7.20 1.32 -16.55
N TYR A 135 7.35 2.60 -16.85
CA TYR A 135 7.51 3.64 -15.84
C TYR A 135 6.16 4.14 -15.32
N TYR A 136 5.22 4.37 -16.23
CA TYR A 136 3.90 4.93 -15.94
C TYR A 136 2.85 3.86 -15.63
N CYS A 137 1.83 4.26 -14.89
CA CYS A 137 0.79 3.41 -14.33
C CYS A 137 0.09 2.54 -15.36
N LYS A 138 -0.12 3.04 -16.59
CA LYS A 138 -0.87 2.28 -17.59
C LYS A 138 -0.25 0.91 -17.90
N LYS A 139 1.05 0.86 -18.18
CA LYS A 139 1.72 -0.42 -18.45
C LYS A 139 1.81 -1.29 -17.18
N VAL A 140 1.99 -0.66 -16.03
CA VAL A 140 2.05 -1.35 -14.75
C VAL A 140 0.70 -2.00 -14.43
N SER A 141 -0.39 -1.25 -14.53
CA SER A 141 -1.73 -1.75 -14.25
C SER A 141 -2.20 -2.80 -15.25
N ASP A 142 -1.91 -2.61 -16.55
CA ASP A 142 -2.27 -3.58 -17.59
C ASP A 142 -1.60 -4.95 -17.33
N GLU A 143 -0.32 -4.96 -16.95
CA GLU A 143 0.41 -6.22 -16.69
C GLU A 143 -0.03 -6.85 -15.36
N ALA A 144 -0.21 -6.05 -14.32
CA ALA A 144 -0.74 -6.52 -13.05
C ALA A 144 -2.16 -7.11 -13.20
N ALA A 145 -3.02 -6.48 -14.01
CA ALA A 145 -4.36 -6.99 -14.31
C ALA A 145 -4.32 -8.37 -14.98
N ARG A 146 -3.49 -8.53 -16.02
CA ARG A 146 -3.29 -9.85 -16.67
C ARG A 146 -2.78 -10.91 -15.69
N TYR A 147 -1.91 -10.51 -14.78
CA TYR A 147 -1.39 -11.42 -13.76
C TYR A 147 -2.47 -11.81 -12.75
N ILE A 148 -3.29 -10.85 -12.28
CA ILE A 148 -4.44 -11.12 -11.39
C ILE A 148 -5.36 -12.17 -12.00
N GLU A 149 -5.77 -11.97 -13.25
CA GLU A 149 -6.72 -12.87 -13.94
C GLU A 149 -6.16 -14.29 -14.11
N ARG A 150 -4.86 -14.41 -14.40
CA ARG A 150 -4.22 -15.70 -14.66
C ARG A 150 -3.79 -16.43 -13.39
N GLU A 151 -3.21 -15.73 -12.44
CA GLU A 151 -2.45 -16.33 -11.33
C GLU A 151 -3.13 -16.18 -9.96
N LYS A 152 -4.03 -15.22 -9.80
CA LYS A 152 -4.77 -14.97 -8.55
C LYS A 152 -3.85 -14.93 -7.31
N PRO A 153 -2.87 -14.01 -7.23
CA PRO A 153 -1.92 -13.97 -6.13
C PRO A 153 -2.60 -13.63 -4.80
N GLU A 154 -2.13 -14.22 -3.70
CA GLU A 154 -2.60 -13.89 -2.35
C GLU A 154 -2.05 -12.54 -1.88
N LEU A 155 -0.84 -12.14 -2.30
CA LEU A 155 -0.28 -10.83 -1.98
C LEU A 155 0.25 -10.16 -3.25
N LEU A 156 -0.33 -9.02 -3.60
CA LEU A 156 0.07 -8.21 -4.74
C LEU A 156 0.42 -6.78 -4.30
N PHE A 157 1.55 -6.28 -4.78
CA PHE A 157 1.93 -4.87 -4.68
C PHE A 157 1.99 -4.25 -6.07
N VAL A 158 1.33 -3.10 -6.24
CA VAL A 158 1.33 -2.33 -7.48
C VAL A 158 1.78 -0.90 -7.17
N HIS A 159 2.72 -0.37 -7.97
CA HIS A 159 3.25 0.97 -7.76
C HIS A 159 3.12 1.82 -9.02
N PHE A 160 2.46 2.97 -8.89
CA PHE A 160 2.28 3.98 -9.94
C PHE A 160 3.21 5.17 -9.68
N SER A 161 3.97 5.58 -10.71
CA SER A 161 4.96 6.67 -10.61
C SER A 161 4.40 8.04 -10.99
N ASP A 162 3.23 8.08 -11.58
CA ASP A 162 2.72 9.21 -12.38
C ASP A 162 2.54 10.51 -11.58
N PRO A 163 1.94 10.51 -10.38
CA PRO A 163 1.77 11.76 -9.64
C PRO A 163 3.11 12.41 -9.25
N ASP A 164 4.07 11.61 -8.76
CA ASP A 164 5.39 12.11 -8.36
C ASP A 164 6.18 12.70 -9.53
N GLU A 165 6.16 12.03 -10.67
CA GLU A 165 6.84 12.52 -11.89
C GLU A 165 6.29 13.86 -12.33
N ALA A 166 4.96 14.00 -12.38
CA ALA A 166 4.32 15.27 -12.72
C ALA A 166 4.59 16.35 -11.64
N GLY A 167 4.63 15.96 -10.37
CA GLY A 167 4.98 16.84 -9.27
C GLY A 167 6.39 17.41 -9.40
N HIS A 168 7.38 16.58 -9.71
CA HIS A 168 8.76 17.01 -9.91
C HIS A 168 8.92 17.86 -11.18
N SER A 169 8.24 17.47 -12.26
CA SER A 169 8.33 18.17 -13.56
C SER A 169 7.67 19.55 -13.52
N ASP A 170 6.40 19.61 -13.09
CA ASP A 170 5.56 20.80 -13.25
C ASP A 170 5.11 21.41 -11.93
N GLY A 171 5.28 20.70 -10.83
CA GLY A 171 4.87 21.08 -9.48
C GLY A 171 3.59 20.37 -9.02
N TRP A 172 3.55 20.10 -7.71
CA TRP A 172 2.37 19.55 -7.05
C TRP A 172 1.17 20.49 -7.15
N MET A 173 -0.02 19.92 -7.27
CA MET A 173 -1.32 20.61 -7.38
C MET A 173 -1.51 21.46 -8.65
N THR A 174 -0.60 21.38 -9.63
CA THR A 174 -0.76 21.98 -10.96
C THR A 174 -1.75 21.18 -11.81
N ALA A 175 -2.12 21.73 -12.98
CA ALA A 175 -2.98 21.01 -13.93
C ALA A 175 -2.36 19.69 -14.42
N SER A 176 -1.04 19.68 -14.63
CA SER A 176 -0.29 18.47 -15.01
C SER A 176 -0.35 17.40 -13.93
N TYR A 177 -0.10 17.78 -12.68
CA TYR A 177 -0.20 16.87 -11.54
C TYR A 177 -1.63 16.30 -11.39
N ARG A 178 -2.67 17.15 -11.51
CA ARG A 178 -4.07 16.69 -11.47
C ARG A 178 -4.38 15.70 -12.59
N LYS A 179 -3.86 15.92 -13.79
CA LYS A 179 -4.01 15.00 -14.92
C LYS A 179 -3.32 13.67 -14.65
N ALA A 180 -2.13 13.68 -14.07
CA ALA A 180 -1.41 12.46 -13.66
C ALA A 180 -2.16 11.68 -12.59
N ALA A 181 -2.73 12.35 -11.60
CA ALA A 181 -3.54 11.72 -10.58
C ALA A 181 -4.83 11.09 -11.15
N LEU A 182 -5.50 11.75 -12.10
CA LEU A 182 -6.65 11.15 -12.82
C LEU A 182 -6.24 9.93 -13.65
N ALA A 183 -5.04 9.92 -14.24
CA ALA A 183 -4.51 8.74 -14.91
C ALA A 183 -4.26 7.60 -13.92
N SER A 184 -3.75 7.91 -12.73
CA SER A 184 -3.56 6.95 -11.63
C SER A 184 -4.90 6.36 -11.17
N ASP A 185 -5.94 7.19 -11.02
CA ASP A 185 -7.30 6.71 -10.72
C ASP A 185 -7.83 5.74 -11.78
N ALA A 186 -7.63 6.05 -13.06
CA ALA A 186 -8.04 5.16 -14.15
C ALA A 186 -7.27 3.82 -14.13
N CYS A 187 -5.97 3.84 -13.76
CA CYS A 187 -5.13 2.66 -13.58
C CYS A 187 -5.57 1.82 -12.37
N LEU A 188 -5.95 2.47 -11.26
CA LEU A 188 -6.58 1.83 -10.11
C LEU A 188 -7.85 1.09 -10.54
N GLY A 189 -8.69 1.72 -11.40
CA GLY A 189 -9.86 1.08 -11.98
C GLY A 189 -9.54 -0.14 -12.85
N THR A 190 -8.40 -0.18 -13.50
CA THR A 190 -7.95 -1.35 -14.26
C THR A 190 -7.68 -2.54 -13.33
N ILE A 191 -6.99 -2.31 -12.21
CA ILE A 191 -6.77 -3.34 -11.19
C ILE A 191 -8.10 -3.81 -10.58
N TYR A 192 -8.98 -2.87 -10.22
CA TYR A 192 -10.26 -3.20 -9.60
C TYR A 192 -11.13 -4.07 -10.52
N ARG A 193 -11.21 -3.73 -11.81
CA ARG A 193 -11.96 -4.55 -12.80
C ARG A 193 -11.34 -5.93 -12.98
N ALA A 194 -10.02 -6.07 -12.98
CA ALA A 194 -9.35 -7.36 -13.06
C ALA A 194 -9.71 -8.25 -11.86
N LEU A 195 -9.77 -7.70 -10.65
CA LEU A 195 -10.23 -8.42 -9.46
C LEU A 195 -11.69 -8.89 -9.59
N GLN A 196 -12.57 -8.06 -10.16
CA GLN A 196 -13.95 -8.44 -10.44
C GLN A 196 -14.03 -9.57 -11.49
N GLN A 197 -13.32 -9.44 -12.60
CA GLN A 197 -13.29 -10.44 -13.68
C GLN A 197 -12.71 -11.78 -13.23
N ALA A 198 -11.74 -11.74 -12.33
CA ALA A 198 -11.15 -12.94 -11.72
C ALA A 198 -12.01 -13.56 -10.61
N ASN A 199 -13.16 -12.96 -10.25
CA ASN A 199 -14.00 -13.32 -9.10
C ASN A 199 -13.23 -13.32 -7.77
N MET A 200 -12.35 -12.35 -7.60
CA MET A 200 -11.52 -12.19 -6.39
C MET A 200 -11.99 -11.05 -5.49
N ILE A 201 -12.80 -10.12 -6.02
CA ILE A 201 -13.09 -8.85 -5.34
C ILE A 201 -13.72 -9.03 -3.96
N ASP A 202 -14.59 -10.03 -3.80
CA ASP A 202 -15.31 -10.30 -2.55
C ASP A 202 -14.45 -11.02 -1.50
N GLU A 203 -13.23 -11.44 -1.86
CA GLU A 203 -12.24 -12.07 -0.99
C GLU A 203 -10.94 -11.27 -0.90
N THR A 204 -10.90 -10.05 -1.48
CA THR A 204 -9.71 -9.20 -1.56
C THR A 204 -9.81 -7.98 -0.66
N LEU A 205 -8.81 -7.78 0.20
CA LEU A 205 -8.56 -6.48 0.83
C LEU A 205 -7.71 -5.64 -0.12
N VAL A 206 -8.28 -4.55 -0.63
CA VAL A 206 -7.55 -3.55 -1.42
C VAL A 206 -7.12 -2.41 -0.50
N ILE A 207 -5.83 -2.13 -0.44
CA ILE A 207 -5.26 -0.98 0.29
C ILE A 207 -4.65 -0.03 -0.75
N VAL A 208 -5.11 1.22 -0.77
CA VAL A 208 -4.54 2.29 -1.61
C VAL A 208 -3.89 3.33 -0.70
N SER A 209 -2.65 3.66 -0.96
CA SER A 209 -1.91 4.66 -0.22
C SER A 209 -0.88 5.35 -1.10
N ALA A 210 -0.12 6.28 -0.52
CA ALA A 210 1.05 6.88 -1.11
C ALA A 210 2.26 6.69 -0.19
N ASP A 211 3.42 6.89 -0.74
CA ASP A 211 4.68 6.88 0.01
C ASP A 211 5.04 8.25 0.59
N HIS A 212 4.62 9.32 -0.04
CA HIS A 212 4.71 10.72 0.39
C HIS A 212 3.73 11.60 -0.40
N GLY A 213 3.60 12.84 0.01
CA GLY A 213 2.97 13.89 -0.77
C GLY A 213 3.99 14.76 -1.49
N GLY A 214 3.81 16.09 -1.47
CA GLY A 214 4.78 17.02 -2.04
C GLY A 214 4.26 18.44 -2.13
N HIS A 215 5.18 19.38 -2.36
CA HIS A 215 4.89 20.79 -2.56
C HIS A 215 5.87 21.41 -3.56
N ALA A 216 5.49 22.49 -4.21
CA ALA A 216 6.28 23.06 -5.30
C ALA A 216 6.75 21.97 -6.25
N ARG A 217 8.04 21.67 -6.36
CA ARG A 217 8.62 20.59 -7.17
C ARG A 217 9.43 19.58 -6.33
N GLY A 218 9.11 19.43 -5.04
CA GLY A 218 9.82 18.55 -4.12
C GLY A 218 8.95 17.99 -3.01
N HIS A 219 9.51 17.11 -2.18
CA HIS A 219 8.78 16.41 -1.11
C HIS A 219 9.62 16.08 0.13
N THR A 220 10.80 16.65 0.29
CA THR A 220 11.73 16.31 1.39
C THR A 220 11.54 17.17 2.65
N GLY A 221 10.50 17.98 2.69
CA GLY A 221 10.19 18.84 3.83
C GLY A 221 9.54 18.09 5.00
N ALA A 222 9.58 18.70 6.17
CA ALA A 222 8.87 18.20 7.35
C ALA A 222 7.42 18.71 7.45
N ILE A 223 6.90 19.27 6.37
CA ILE A 223 5.58 19.90 6.30
C ILE A 223 4.47 18.88 5.99
N PRO A 224 3.22 19.18 6.38
CA PRO A 224 2.11 18.26 6.17
C PRO A 224 1.93 17.81 4.72
N SER A 225 2.05 18.73 3.75
CA SER A 225 1.89 18.41 2.32
C SER A 225 2.86 17.36 1.77
N ASP A 226 4.03 17.19 2.42
CA ASP A 226 5.00 16.16 2.04
C ASP A 226 4.77 14.86 2.79
N ARG A 227 4.23 14.93 4.01
CA ARG A 227 4.16 13.80 4.93
C ARG A 227 2.77 13.21 5.13
N GLU A 228 1.72 13.97 4.86
CA GLU A 228 0.36 13.44 4.89
C GLU A 228 0.07 12.70 3.59
N ILE A 229 -0.42 11.48 3.73
CA ILE A 229 -0.73 10.56 2.64
C ILE A 229 -2.17 10.07 2.76
N PRO A 230 -2.85 9.73 1.65
CA PRO A 230 -4.09 8.99 1.71
C PRO A 230 -3.80 7.57 2.20
N TRP A 231 -4.74 7.00 2.95
CA TRP A 231 -4.75 5.57 3.27
C TRP A 231 -6.19 5.10 3.22
N ILE A 232 -6.50 4.22 2.28
CA ILE A 232 -7.85 3.72 2.00
C ILE A 232 -7.79 2.20 2.01
N ALA A 233 -8.73 1.55 2.70
CA ALA A 233 -8.88 0.11 2.69
C ALA A 233 -10.31 -0.27 2.38
N SER A 234 -10.53 -1.18 1.43
CA SER A 234 -11.84 -1.68 1.05
C SER A 234 -11.77 -3.19 0.81
N GLY A 235 -12.77 -3.93 1.26
CA GLY A 235 -12.81 -5.39 1.13
C GLY A 235 -13.74 -6.05 2.14
N PRO A 236 -13.70 -7.39 2.25
CA PRO A 236 -14.54 -8.15 3.16
C PRO A 236 -14.36 -7.71 4.60
N GLY A 237 -15.45 -7.51 5.32
CA GLY A 237 -15.44 -7.12 6.72
C GLY A 237 -15.00 -5.70 7.01
N VAL A 238 -14.58 -4.92 5.99
CA VAL A 238 -14.20 -3.51 6.16
C VAL A 238 -15.44 -2.63 6.32
N ARG A 239 -15.38 -1.69 7.26
CA ARG A 239 -16.45 -0.72 7.53
C ARG A 239 -16.59 0.25 6.36
N ARG A 240 -17.80 0.43 5.86
CA ARG A 240 -18.07 1.30 4.70
C ARG A 240 -18.19 2.76 5.10
N GLY A 241 -17.60 3.66 4.30
CA GLY A 241 -17.63 5.11 4.52
C GLY A 241 -17.03 5.53 5.86
N TYR A 242 -16.14 4.72 6.44
CA TYR A 242 -15.64 4.94 7.78
C TYR A 242 -14.34 5.76 7.76
N HIS A 243 -14.40 6.94 8.37
CA HIS A 243 -13.21 7.74 8.61
C HIS A 243 -12.44 7.18 9.81
N ILE A 244 -11.21 6.71 9.59
CA ILE A 244 -10.34 6.13 10.62
C ILE A 244 -9.98 7.22 11.63
N ARG A 245 -10.11 6.90 12.90
CA ARG A 245 -9.94 7.85 14.02
C ARG A 245 -8.54 7.78 14.63
N SER A 246 -7.93 6.60 14.62
CA SER A 246 -6.55 6.42 15.08
C SER A 246 -5.56 7.02 14.10
N ALA A 247 -4.38 7.37 14.59
CA ALA A 247 -3.27 7.75 13.74
C ALA A 247 -2.83 6.53 12.90
N VAL A 248 -2.66 6.74 11.59
CA VAL A 248 -2.17 5.72 10.66
C VAL A 248 -0.79 6.14 10.17
N SER A 249 0.14 5.20 10.21
CA SER A 249 1.48 5.31 9.62
C SER A 249 1.59 4.46 8.37
N THR A 250 2.47 4.82 7.45
CA THR A 250 2.81 3.97 6.30
C THR A 250 3.24 2.56 6.72
N MET A 251 3.90 2.42 7.89
CA MET A 251 4.31 1.14 8.47
C MET A 251 3.14 0.22 8.83
N ASP A 252 1.97 0.78 9.12
CA ASP A 252 0.77 0.03 9.49
C ASP A 252 0.21 -0.77 8.30
N THR A 253 0.60 -0.41 7.08
CA THR A 253 0.21 -1.14 5.86
C THR A 253 0.72 -2.58 5.89
N ALA A 254 1.99 -2.80 6.25
CA ALA A 254 2.56 -4.15 6.38
C ALA A 254 1.83 -4.96 7.45
N ALA A 255 1.63 -4.37 8.63
CA ALA A 255 0.96 -5.03 9.74
C ALA A 255 -0.50 -5.39 9.42
N THR A 256 -1.22 -4.49 8.73
CA THR A 256 -2.61 -4.71 8.31
C THR A 256 -2.70 -5.81 7.24
N ALA A 257 -1.79 -5.82 6.26
CA ALA A 257 -1.75 -6.84 5.22
C ALA A 257 -1.49 -8.25 5.80
N LEU A 258 -0.51 -8.38 6.68
CA LEU A 258 -0.21 -9.66 7.35
C LEU A 258 -1.39 -10.15 8.20
N ALA A 259 -1.97 -9.26 9.00
CA ALA A 259 -3.12 -9.60 9.84
C ALA A 259 -4.33 -10.03 8.99
N ALA A 260 -4.59 -9.38 7.87
CA ALA A 260 -5.68 -9.71 6.95
C ALA A 260 -5.48 -11.10 6.31
N LEU A 261 -4.23 -11.46 5.98
CA LEU A 261 -3.88 -12.79 5.46
C LEU A 261 -3.78 -13.88 6.55
N GLY A 262 -4.01 -13.53 7.82
CA GLY A 262 -3.86 -14.47 8.94
C GLY A 262 -2.41 -14.87 9.23
N LEU A 263 -1.45 -14.07 8.75
CA LEU A 263 -0.02 -14.32 8.95
C LEU A 263 0.47 -13.71 10.27
N ALA A 264 1.46 -14.35 10.86
CA ALA A 264 2.13 -13.80 12.04
C ALA A 264 2.83 -12.48 11.71
N PRO A 265 2.87 -11.52 12.65
CA PRO A 265 3.61 -10.29 12.45
C PRO A 265 5.11 -10.57 12.29
N LEU A 266 5.77 -9.75 11.46
CA LEU A 266 7.22 -9.80 11.29
C LEU A 266 7.93 -9.53 12.63
N THR A 267 9.09 -10.15 12.81
CA THR A 267 9.92 -9.88 13.98
C THR A 267 10.32 -8.39 14.03
N ARG A 268 10.08 -7.73 15.17
CA ARG A 268 10.39 -6.31 15.42
C ARG A 268 9.59 -5.32 14.56
N ILE A 269 8.40 -5.69 14.09
CA ILE A 269 7.51 -4.75 13.40
C ILE A 269 7.14 -3.57 14.33
N SER A 270 7.22 -2.34 13.79
CA SER A 270 6.81 -1.11 14.49
C SER A 270 5.40 -0.69 14.13
N GLY A 271 4.96 -1.02 12.91
CA GLY A 271 3.61 -0.82 12.44
C GLY A 271 2.61 -1.68 13.21
N ARG A 272 1.36 -1.22 13.27
CA ARG A 272 0.24 -1.90 13.94
C ARG A 272 -0.88 -2.13 12.94
N PRO A 273 -1.60 -3.27 13.00
CA PRO A 273 -2.79 -3.45 12.19
C PRO A 273 -3.80 -2.33 12.46
N VAL A 274 -4.33 -1.73 11.41
CA VAL A 274 -5.42 -0.74 11.52
C VAL A 274 -6.73 -1.50 11.76
N SER A 275 -6.85 -2.13 12.93
CA SER A 275 -7.92 -3.06 13.26
C SER A 275 -9.30 -2.40 13.34
N GLU A 276 -9.37 -1.09 13.61
CA GLU A 276 -10.65 -0.35 13.67
C GLU A 276 -11.40 -0.31 12.33
N ILE A 277 -10.74 -0.60 11.21
CA ILE A 277 -11.40 -0.66 9.90
C ILE A 277 -12.32 -1.87 9.77
N PHE A 278 -12.11 -2.92 10.55
CA PHE A 278 -12.93 -4.12 10.51
C PHE A 278 -14.16 -4.01 11.42
N GLN A 279 -15.26 -4.58 10.96
CA GLN A 279 -16.47 -4.67 11.78
C GLN A 279 -16.18 -5.61 12.96
N SER A 280 -16.51 -5.17 14.16
CA SER A 280 -16.51 -6.08 15.31
C SER A 280 -17.52 -7.19 15.05
N SER A 281 -17.11 -8.45 15.12
CA SER A 281 -18.05 -9.55 15.14
C SER A 281 -18.86 -9.43 16.43
N THR A 282 -20.07 -8.84 16.34
CA THR A 282 -21.05 -8.95 17.43
C THR A 282 -21.39 -10.43 17.54
N ARG A 283 -20.88 -11.10 18.57
CA ARG A 283 -21.50 -12.34 19.02
C ARG A 283 -22.93 -11.99 19.42
N THR A 284 -23.88 -12.24 18.53
CA THR A 284 -25.26 -12.42 18.95
C THR A 284 -25.30 -13.71 19.76
N GLY A 285 -25.12 -13.57 21.08
CA GLY A 285 -25.46 -14.62 22.00
C GLY A 285 -26.98 -14.87 21.91
N LEU A 286 -27.35 -16.04 21.49
CA LEU A 286 -28.62 -16.67 21.76
C LEU A 286 -28.43 -17.61 22.95
#